data_29241ba9f5a93324736c0e4439e7118c
#
_entry.id   29241ba9f5a93324736c0e4439e7118c
#
_cell.length_a   1.000
_cell.length_b   1.000
_cell.length_c   1.000
_cell.angle_alpha   90.00
_cell.angle_beta   90.00
_cell.angle_gamma   90.00
#
_symmetry.space_group_name_H-M   'P 1'
#
loop_
_entity.id
_entity.type
_entity.pdbx_description
1 polymer ?
#
loop_
_entity_poly.entity_id
_entity_poly.type
_entity_poly.pdbx_seq_one_letter_code
_entity_poly.pdbx_strand_id
1 'polypeptide(L)'
;MKHHERVTFNQGREILQHSVDYLRHVNDQLDVAADHEHPERVRMLLESYRIEQRNLLGAIERYLEDAPDKVLNTYSQYAVELPAELAGPEEPLGTLSLTQWLMALNQHLVTMFTELAGSGKNEALRNIFATLSDQVQGHDRRLSKEYQRFEDL
;
A
#
# COMPACT_ATOMS: atom_id res chain seq x y z
N MET A 1 -26.56 -13.73 9.64
CA MET A 1 -25.77 -14.17 8.48
C MET A 1 -24.30 -14.21 8.83
N LYS A 2 -23.71 -15.35 8.71
CA LYS A 2 -22.28 -15.49 9.05
C LYS A 2 -21.43 -14.96 7.91
N HIS A 3 -20.58 -14.00 8.20
CA HIS A 3 -19.52 -13.63 7.29
C HIS A 3 -18.48 -14.75 7.32
N HIS A 4 -18.41 -15.47 6.23
CA HIS A 4 -17.31 -16.42 6.05
C HIS A 4 -16.11 -15.63 5.57
N GLU A 5 -15.02 -15.67 6.33
CA GLU A 5 -13.74 -15.22 5.83
C GLU A 5 -13.41 -16.03 4.58
N ARG A 6 -13.29 -15.34 3.47
CA ARG A 6 -12.84 -15.96 2.25
C ARG A 6 -11.33 -16.15 2.34
N VAL A 7 -10.93 -17.41 2.48
CA VAL A 7 -9.54 -17.76 2.36
C VAL A 7 -9.20 -17.85 0.88
N THR A 8 -8.26 -17.07 0.45
CA THR A 8 -7.81 -17.02 -0.94
C THR A 8 -6.45 -17.71 -1.06
N PHE A 9 -6.31 -18.51 -2.13
CA PHE A 9 -5.02 -19.14 -2.49
C PHE A 9 -4.53 -18.52 -3.77
N ASN A 10 -3.35 -17.90 -3.72
CA ASN A 10 -2.69 -17.37 -4.91
C ASN A 10 -1.21 -17.64 -4.83
N GLN A 11 -0.58 -17.69 -5.99
CA GLN A 11 0.88 -17.67 -6.08
C GLN A 11 1.41 -16.32 -5.62
N GLY A 12 2.61 -16.30 -5.07
CA GLY A 12 3.28 -15.05 -4.68
C GLY A 12 3.27 -14.02 -5.80
N ARG A 13 3.51 -14.45 -7.04
CA ARG A 13 3.46 -13.60 -8.23
C ARG A 13 2.12 -12.89 -8.38
N GLU A 14 1.02 -13.61 -8.23
CA GLU A 14 -0.33 -13.05 -8.35
C GLU A 14 -0.62 -12.03 -7.24
N ILE A 15 -0.20 -12.34 -6.03
CA ILE A 15 -0.40 -11.45 -4.87
C ILE A 15 0.37 -10.14 -5.07
N LEU A 16 1.64 -10.24 -5.49
CA LEU A 16 2.45 -9.06 -5.77
C LEU A 16 1.88 -8.26 -6.95
N GLN A 17 1.37 -8.94 -7.98
CA GLN A 17 0.73 -8.26 -9.10
C GLN A 17 -0.56 -7.53 -8.69
N HIS A 18 -1.38 -8.13 -7.84
CA HIS A 18 -2.57 -7.46 -7.28
C HIS A 18 -2.17 -6.21 -6.47
N SER A 19 -1.06 -6.31 -5.73
CA SER A 19 -0.52 -5.17 -4.97
C SER A 19 -0.05 -4.04 -5.90
N VAL A 20 0.58 -4.39 -7.02
CA VAL A 20 0.96 -3.41 -8.07
C VAL A 20 -0.28 -2.71 -8.62
N ASP A 21 -1.30 -3.47 -8.98
CA ASP A 21 -2.54 -2.92 -9.55
C ASP A 21 -3.23 -1.98 -8.55
N TYR A 22 -3.28 -2.37 -7.29
CA TYR A 22 -3.82 -1.55 -6.20
C TYR A 22 -3.04 -0.23 -6.07
N LEU A 23 -1.72 -0.29 -6.03
CA LEU A 23 -0.88 0.91 -5.90
C LEU A 23 -0.94 1.81 -7.12
N ARG A 24 -1.13 1.25 -8.30
CA ARG A 24 -1.36 2.06 -9.51
C ARG A 24 -2.64 2.87 -9.38
N HIS A 25 -3.72 2.27 -8.85
CA HIS A 25 -4.95 3.01 -8.57
C HIS A 25 -4.74 4.11 -7.55
N VAL A 26 -4.00 3.83 -6.46
CA VAL A 26 -3.65 4.85 -5.45
C VAL A 26 -2.87 5.99 -6.10
N ASN A 27 -1.87 5.67 -6.90
CA ASN A 27 -1.05 6.69 -7.58
C ASN A 27 -1.86 7.51 -8.57
N ASP A 28 -2.79 6.89 -9.31
CA ASP A 28 -3.69 7.60 -10.23
C ASP A 28 -4.58 8.59 -9.47
N GLN A 29 -5.12 8.19 -8.32
CA GLN A 29 -5.93 9.07 -7.47
C GLN A 29 -5.10 10.25 -6.94
N LEU A 30 -3.85 10.01 -6.55
CA LEU A 30 -2.94 11.06 -6.11
C LEU A 30 -2.58 12.02 -7.25
N ASP A 31 -2.38 11.51 -8.46
CA ASP A 31 -2.09 12.32 -9.64
C ASP A 31 -3.29 13.22 -10.00
N VAL A 32 -4.50 12.68 -9.94
CA VAL A 32 -5.73 13.46 -10.16
C VAL A 32 -5.85 14.56 -9.10
N ALA A 33 -5.62 14.24 -7.83
CA ALA A 33 -5.65 15.21 -6.75
C ALA A 33 -4.61 16.32 -6.96
N ALA A 34 -3.43 15.97 -7.47
CA ALA A 34 -2.34 16.92 -7.70
C ALA A 34 -2.64 17.93 -8.82
N ASP A 35 -3.56 17.62 -9.73
CA ASP A 35 -3.94 18.50 -10.82
C ASP A 35 -4.89 19.63 -10.37
N HIS A 36 -5.42 19.55 -9.15
CA HIS A 36 -6.28 20.60 -8.59
C HIS A 36 -5.46 21.61 -7.80
N GLU A 37 -6.00 22.82 -7.67
CA GLU A 37 -5.39 23.84 -6.81
C GLU A 37 -5.61 23.53 -5.34
N HIS A 38 -4.55 23.61 -4.56
CA HIS A 38 -4.56 23.37 -3.12
C HIS A 38 -3.70 24.37 -2.37
N PRO A 39 -3.99 24.60 -1.08
CA PRO A 39 -3.06 25.32 -0.22
C PRO A 39 -1.67 24.68 -0.25
N GLU A 40 -0.63 25.46 -0.02
CA GLU A 40 0.75 24.98 -0.10
C GLU A 40 1.02 23.78 0.79
N ARG A 41 0.47 23.77 2.01
CA ARG A 41 0.62 22.63 2.93
C ARG A 41 0.11 21.32 2.32
N VAL A 42 -1.06 21.37 1.70
CA VAL A 42 -1.66 20.20 1.04
C VAL A 42 -0.79 19.76 -0.13
N ARG A 43 -0.29 20.71 -0.93
CA ARG A 43 0.59 20.39 -2.06
C ARG A 43 1.88 19.70 -1.61
N MET A 44 2.48 20.19 -0.53
CA MET A 44 3.71 19.62 0.03
C MET A 44 3.50 18.18 0.53
N LEU A 45 2.42 17.95 1.28
CA LEU A 45 2.05 16.62 1.74
C LEU A 45 1.75 15.68 0.58
N LEU A 46 1.00 16.16 -0.39
CA LEU A 46 0.62 15.38 -1.56
C LEU A 46 1.86 14.93 -2.35
N GLU A 47 2.83 15.81 -2.55
CA GLU A 47 4.07 15.47 -3.23
C GLU A 47 4.87 14.42 -2.45
N SER A 48 4.97 14.58 -1.14
CA SER A 48 5.64 13.61 -0.27
C SER A 48 4.97 12.24 -0.35
N TYR A 49 3.64 12.20 -0.32
CA TYR A 49 2.87 10.95 -0.41
C TYR A 49 3.03 10.28 -1.78
N ARG A 50 3.08 11.06 -2.85
CA ARG A 50 3.30 10.54 -4.20
C ARG A 50 4.65 9.85 -4.32
N ILE A 51 5.70 10.44 -3.76
CA ILE A 51 7.05 9.86 -3.75
C ILE A 51 7.04 8.52 -3.00
N GLU A 52 6.46 8.49 -1.80
CA GLU A 52 6.39 7.28 -0.98
C GLU A 52 5.65 6.14 -1.67
N GLN A 53 4.52 6.43 -2.30
CA GLN A 53 3.72 5.42 -2.98
C GLN A 53 4.41 4.89 -4.25
N ARG A 54 5.10 5.75 -4.97
CA ARG A 54 5.91 5.33 -6.14
C ARG A 54 7.09 4.46 -5.71
N ASN A 55 7.72 4.78 -4.59
CA ASN A 55 8.83 3.97 -4.06
C ASN A 55 8.35 2.57 -3.68
N LEU A 56 7.18 2.46 -3.07
CA LEU A 56 6.60 1.17 -2.71
C LEU A 56 6.27 0.36 -3.96
N LEU A 57 5.62 0.98 -4.94
CA LEU A 57 5.30 0.34 -6.21
C LEU A 57 6.57 -0.20 -6.90
N GLY A 58 7.62 0.62 -6.96
CA GLY A 58 8.89 0.22 -7.55
C GLY A 58 9.54 -0.95 -6.80
N ALA A 59 9.43 -1.00 -5.48
CA ALA A 59 9.95 -2.11 -4.68
C ALA A 59 9.24 -3.43 -5.02
N ILE A 60 7.92 -3.40 -5.14
CA ILE A 60 7.13 -4.59 -5.49
C ILE A 60 7.46 -5.05 -6.92
N GLU A 61 7.56 -4.11 -7.86
CA GLU A 61 7.91 -4.43 -9.24
C GLU A 61 9.29 -5.09 -9.33
N ARG A 62 10.26 -4.64 -8.53
CA ARG A 62 11.59 -5.27 -8.48
C ARG A 62 11.53 -6.70 -7.96
N TYR A 63 10.71 -6.99 -6.96
CA TYR A 63 10.53 -8.38 -6.51
C TYR A 63 9.92 -9.25 -7.61
N LEU A 64 8.95 -8.74 -8.35
CA LEU A 64 8.35 -9.46 -9.48
C LEU A 64 9.35 -9.75 -10.59
N GLU A 65 10.30 -8.85 -10.81
CA GLU A 65 11.32 -8.99 -11.84
C GLU A 65 12.48 -9.89 -11.40
N ASP A 66 12.95 -9.73 -10.16
CA ASP A 66 14.23 -10.30 -9.71
C ASP A 66 14.10 -11.55 -8.84
N ALA A 67 12.98 -11.78 -8.18
CA ALA A 67 12.82 -12.96 -7.32
C ALA A 67 12.79 -14.24 -8.15
N PRO A 68 13.36 -15.36 -7.66
CA PRO A 68 13.34 -16.63 -8.39
C PRO A 68 11.91 -17.11 -8.65
N ASP A 69 11.69 -17.71 -9.84
CA ASP A 69 10.37 -18.22 -10.22
C ASP A 69 9.83 -19.23 -9.21
N LYS A 70 10.67 -20.09 -8.67
CA LYS A 70 10.24 -21.07 -7.66
C LYS A 70 9.68 -20.42 -6.40
N VAL A 71 10.16 -19.22 -6.04
CA VAL A 71 9.65 -18.43 -4.92
C VAL A 71 8.32 -17.79 -5.31
N LEU A 72 8.29 -17.11 -6.45
CA LEU A 72 7.10 -16.40 -6.95
C LEU A 72 5.94 -17.35 -7.28
N ASN A 73 6.23 -18.59 -7.66
CA ASN A 73 5.21 -19.57 -8.00
C ASN A 73 4.69 -20.35 -6.77
N THR A 74 5.19 -20.07 -5.58
CA THR A 74 4.70 -20.69 -4.34
C THR A 74 3.33 -20.13 -4.00
N TYR A 75 2.40 -21.00 -3.65
CA TYR A 75 1.06 -20.61 -3.21
C TYR A 75 1.08 -20.17 -1.75
N SER A 76 0.35 -19.10 -1.48
CA SER A 76 0.10 -18.61 -0.13
C SER A 76 -1.39 -18.47 0.11
N GLN A 77 -1.80 -18.67 1.36
CA GLN A 77 -3.16 -18.56 1.82
C GLN A 77 -3.33 -17.27 2.62
N TYR A 78 -4.34 -16.49 2.31
CA TYR A 78 -4.62 -15.26 3.02
C TYR A 78 -6.12 -14.92 2.98
N ALA A 79 -6.59 -14.18 3.98
CA ALA A 79 -8.00 -13.81 4.12
C ALA A 79 -8.27 -12.34 3.75
N VAL A 80 -7.25 -11.49 3.82
CA VAL A 80 -7.39 -10.05 3.55
C VAL A 80 -7.18 -9.78 2.07
N GLU A 81 -8.20 -9.24 1.41
CA GLU A 81 -8.13 -8.85 0.00
C GLU A 81 -8.00 -7.33 -0.12
N LEU A 82 -7.25 -6.87 -1.13
CA LEU A 82 -7.20 -5.45 -1.47
C LEU A 82 -8.48 -5.05 -2.21
N PRO A 83 -9.04 -3.86 -1.90
CA PRO A 83 -10.24 -3.40 -2.60
C PRO A 83 -9.99 -3.28 -4.11
N ALA A 84 -10.96 -3.74 -4.91
CA ALA A 84 -10.89 -3.61 -6.37
C ALA A 84 -11.16 -2.17 -6.83
N GLU A 85 -11.97 -1.44 -6.07
CA GLU A 85 -12.30 -0.05 -6.35
C GLU A 85 -11.88 0.82 -5.17
N LEU A 86 -11.29 1.97 -5.47
CA LEU A 86 -10.84 2.93 -4.48
C LEU A 86 -11.62 4.22 -4.63
N ALA A 87 -12.32 4.62 -3.55
CA ALA A 87 -12.87 5.97 -3.46
C ALA A 87 -11.69 6.94 -3.29
N GLY A 88 -11.74 8.08 -3.97
CA GLY A 88 -10.75 9.13 -3.79
C GLY A 88 -10.89 9.80 -2.41
N PRO A 89 -9.93 10.64 -2.04
CA PRO A 89 -10.01 11.39 -0.80
C PRO A 89 -11.18 12.40 -0.85
N GLU A 90 -11.73 12.71 0.33
CA GLU A 90 -12.83 13.67 0.43
C GLU A 90 -12.40 15.08 -0.01
N GLU A 91 -13.28 15.74 -0.77
CA GLU A 91 -13.07 17.12 -1.22
C GLU A 91 -13.86 18.09 -0.32
N PRO A 92 -13.34 19.31 -0.04
CA PRO A 92 -12.01 19.80 -0.41
C PRO A 92 -10.90 19.11 0.39
N LEU A 93 -9.73 18.91 -0.25
CA LEU A 93 -8.61 18.25 0.40
C LEU A 93 -8.01 19.12 1.51
N GLY A 94 -7.93 18.57 2.71
CA GLY A 94 -7.16 19.12 3.81
C GLY A 94 -5.99 18.23 4.15
N THR A 95 -5.10 18.71 5.01
CA THR A 95 -3.94 17.92 5.46
C THR A 95 -4.39 16.66 6.19
N LEU A 96 -5.39 16.78 7.07
CA LEU A 96 -5.91 15.65 7.84
C LEU A 96 -6.62 14.62 6.94
N SER A 97 -7.54 15.07 6.08
CA SER A 97 -8.29 14.17 5.21
C SER A 97 -7.40 13.40 4.25
N LEU A 98 -6.38 14.05 3.70
CA LEU A 98 -5.41 13.41 2.81
C LEU A 98 -4.60 12.35 3.57
N THR A 99 -4.09 12.71 4.76
CA THR A 99 -3.31 11.78 5.59
C THR A 99 -4.14 10.58 6.02
N GLN A 100 -5.37 10.80 6.48
CA GLN A 100 -6.27 9.72 6.90
C GLN A 100 -6.62 8.78 5.76
N TRP A 101 -6.90 9.33 4.58
CA TRP A 101 -7.20 8.55 3.39
C TRP A 101 -6.05 7.60 3.04
N LEU A 102 -4.84 8.15 2.98
CA LEU A 102 -3.66 7.36 2.60
C LEU A 102 -3.32 6.30 3.65
N MET A 103 -3.40 6.65 4.94
CA MET A 103 -3.14 5.69 6.01
C MET A 103 -4.17 4.55 6.00
N ALA A 104 -5.43 4.83 5.68
CA ALA A 104 -6.46 3.80 5.53
C ALA A 104 -6.13 2.85 4.36
N LEU A 105 -5.66 3.38 3.23
CA LEU A 105 -5.23 2.56 2.10
C LEU A 105 -4.01 1.70 2.45
N ASN A 106 -3.04 2.28 3.15
CA ASN A 106 -1.84 1.55 3.58
C ASN A 106 -2.19 0.42 4.55
N GLN A 107 -3.21 0.60 5.38
CA GLN A 107 -3.63 -0.42 6.34
C GLN A 107 -4.04 -1.72 5.66
N HIS A 108 -4.66 -1.67 4.51
CA HIS A 108 -4.99 -2.88 3.73
C HIS A 108 -3.73 -3.65 3.36
N LEU A 109 -2.70 -2.94 2.89
CA LEU A 109 -1.42 -3.55 2.53
C LEU A 109 -0.70 -4.13 3.75
N VAL A 110 -0.63 -3.38 4.84
CA VAL A 110 0.03 -3.85 6.09
C VAL A 110 -0.64 -5.12 6.59
N THR A 111 -1.96 -5.16 6.64
CA THR A 111 -2.70 -6.32 7.13
C THR A 111 -2.44 -7.55 6.26
N MET A 112 -2.53 -7.39 4.95
CA MET A 112 -2.29 -8.48 4.00
C MET A 112 -0.84 -8.98 4.06
N PHE A 113 0.13 -8.09 3.98
CA PHE A 113 1.54 -8.46 3.99
C PHE A 113 1.96 -9.09 5.33
N THR A 114 1.44 -8.60 6.44
CA THR A 114 1.72 -9.16 7.76
C THR A 114 1.18 -10.59 7.87
N GLU A 115 -0.04 -10.84 7.40
CA GLU A 115 -0.62 -12.17 7.37
C GLU A 115 0.23 -13.12 6.52
N LEU A 116 0.60 -12.68 5.32
CA LEU A 116 1.41 -13.48 4.39
C LEU A 116 2.82 -13.76 4.94
N ALA A 117 3.41 -12.81 5.65
CA ALA A 117 4.71 -12.98 6.29
C ALA A 117 4.67 -14.02 7.41
N GLY A 118 3.51 -14.23 8.03
CA GLY A 118 3.35 -15.14 9.16
C GLY A 118 2.88 -16.55 8.81
N SER A 119 2.40 -16.81 7.59
CA SER A 119 1.62 -18.02 7.29
C SER A 119 2.14 -18.87 6.12
N GLY A 120 3.08 -18.40 5.35
CA GLY A 120 3.56 -19.14 4.19
C GLY A 120 4.55 -20.25 4.53
N LYS A 121 4.68 -21.24 3.65
CA LYS A 121 5.64 -22.34 3.78
C LYS A 121 7.02 -22.00 3.22
N ASN A 122 7.10 -21.07 2.26
CA ASN A 122 8.35 -20.67 1.64
C ASN A 122 8.94 -19.49 2.40
N GLU A 123 10.09 -19.70 3.03
CA GLU A 123 10.76 -18.67 3.84
C GLU A 123 11.14 -17.44 3.03
N ALA A 124 11.64 -17.62 1.81
CA ALA A 124 12.04 -16.49 0.96
C ALA A 124 10.83 -15.61 0.61
N LEU A 125 9.69 -16.24 0.29
CA LEU A 125 8.45 -15.49 0.00
C LEU A 125 7.92 -14.78 1.25
N ARG A 126 7.94 -15.45 2.41
CA ARG A 126 7.57 -14.80 3.69
C ARG A 126 8.43 -13.57 3.97
N ASN A 127 9.73 -13.66 3.70
CA ASN A 127 10.65 -12.55 3.91
C ASN A 127 10.36 -11.38 2.98
N ILE A 128 9.95 -11.63 1.75
CA ILE A 128 9.50 -10.58 0.83
C ILE A 128 8.31 -9.83 1.45
N PHE A 129 7.28 -10.55 1.90
CA PHE A 129 6.10 -9.92 2.50
C PHE A 129 6.43 -9.19 3.81
N ALA A 130 7.31 -9.75 4.65
CA ALA A 130 7.77 -9.08 5.86
C ALA A 130 8.48 -7.77 5.56
N THR A 131 9.35 -7.75 4.56
CA THR A 131 10.06 -6.54 4.12
C THR A 131 9.08 -5.49 3.60
N LEU A 132 8.11 -5.90 2.80
CA LEU A 132 7.08 -4.99 2.28
C LEU A 132 6.21 -4.43 3.40
N SER A 133 5.81 -5.26 4.37
CA SER A 133 5.05 -4.81 5.54
C SER A 133 5.83 -3.75 6.31
N ASP A 134 7.10 -3.99 6.58
CA ASP A 134 7.97 -3.03 7.28
C ASP A 134 8.09 -1.72 6.51
N GLN A 135 8.20 -1.78 5.19
CA GLN A 135 8.28 -0.57 4.36
C GLN A 135 7.01 0.26 4.46
N VAL A 136 5.83 -0.36 4.35
CA VAL A 136 4.55 0.36 4.46
C VAL A 136 4.37 0.95 5.86
N GLN A 137 4.70 0.20 6.91
CA GLN A 137 4.66 0.71 8.28
C GLN A 137 5.61 1.90 8.46
N GLY A 138 6.79 1.86 7.84
CA GLY A 138 7.74 2.98 7.82
C GLY A 138 7.15 4.20 7.13
N HIS A 139 6.45 4.02 6.02
CA HIS A 139 5.74 5.11 5.33
C HIS A 139 4.70 5.75 6.26
N ASP A 140 3.87 4.96 6.93
CA ASP A 140 2.85 5.48 7.84
C ASP A 140 3.45 6.31 8.99
N ARG A 141 4.56 5.86 9.55
CA ARG A 141 5.25 6.62 10.59
C ARG A 141 5.74 7.98 10.09
N ARG A 142 6.30 8.01 8.87
CA ARG A 142 6.75 9.27 8.25
C ARG A 142 5.57 10.19 7.92
N LEU A 143 4.48 9.63 7.41
CA LEU A 143 3.27 10.41 7.09
C LEU A 143 2.72 11.08 8.33
N SER A 144 2.64 10.37 9.46
CA SER A 144 2.18 10.93 10.73
C SER A 144 3.07 12.07 11.21
N LYS A 145 4.39 11.92 11.09
CA LYS A 145 5.35 12.95 11.47
C LYS A 145 5.25 14.18 10.59
N GLU A 146 5.12 13.98 9.27
CA GLU A 146 4.96 15.09 8.32
C GLU A 146 3.67 15.84 8.55
N TYR A 147 2.57 15.12 8.78
CA TYR A 147 1.30 15.75 9.11
C TYR A 147 1.43 16.66 10.33
N GLN A 148 2.03 16.18 11.42
CA GLN A 148 2.25 16.96 12.63
C GLN A 148 3.12 18.19 12.36
N ARG A 149 4.19 18.03 11.59
CA ARG A 149 5.09 19.13 11.23
C ARG A 149 4.36 20.23 10.46
N PHE A 150 3.51 19.86 9.50
CA PHE A 150 2.76 20.85 8.71
C PHE A 150 1.63 21.50 9.50
N GLU A 151 1.05 20.82 10.47
CA GLU A 151 0.04 21.40 11.37
C GLU A 151 0.65 22.41 12.34
N ASP A 152 1.91 22.25 12.73
CA ASP A 152 2.64 23.14 13.63
C ASP A 152 3.16 24.42 12.95
N LEU A 153 3.01 24.54 11.65
CA LEU A 153 3.45 25.73 10.90
C LEU A 153 2.48 26.90 10.99
#